data_5ddccb6974dd38185040aaa687101219
#
_entry.id   5ddccb6974dd38185040aaa687101219
#
_cell.length_a   1.000
_cell.length_b   1.000
_cell.length_c   1.000
_cell.angle_alpha   90.00
_cell.angle_beta   90.00
_cell.angle_gamma   90.00
#
_symmetry.space_group_name_H-M   'P 1'
#
loop_
_entity.id
_entity.type
_entity.pdbx_description
1 polymer ?
#
loop_
_entity_poly.entity_id
_entity_poly.type
_entity_poly.pdbx_seq_one_letter_code
_entity_poly.pdbx_strand_id
1 'polypeptide(L)'
;MNSPNGASKSWHRWGEPIAAGLNLLYTIGYLQGHATSFLCAGIGSVLFAWICWQRHLRAESALWLFYIGLAVYGYWSVQETWPDPLPVASLQAHAISIAIGLASWIVVAHLLTRTGRSALPGLDAFTTVGSLIASYWMLQFVQENWLYWIVIDIVAIALYWKRGLYWGAALFCLYTLLAIEGWFDLIPPGPWL
;
A
#
# COMPACT_ATOMS: atom_id res chain seq x y z
N MET A 1 21.06 -9.70 -37.55
CA MET A 1 20.87 -8.58 -36.61
C MET A 1 19.71 -8.93 -35.70
N ASN A 2 19.99 -9.54 -34.54
CA ASN A 2 18.98 -9.92 -33.55
C ASN A 2 18.61 -8.69 -32.74
N SER A 3 17.35 -8.30 -32.78
CA SER A 3 16.79 -7.17 -32.03
C SER A 3 16.82 -7.44 -30.51
N PRO A 4 17.28 -6.47 -29.68
CA PRO A 4 17.36 -6.62 -28.23
C PRO A 4 15.98 -6.55 -27.50
N ASN A 5 14.88 -6.54 -28.24
CA ASN A 5 13.53 -6.26 -27.71
C ASN A 5 12.79 -7.44 -27.08
N GLY A 6 13.35 -8.66 -27.11
CA GLY A 6 12.69 -9.84 -26.54
C GLY A 6 12.75 -9.90 -25.00
N ALA A 7 13.89 -9.56 -24.42
CA ALA A 7 14.10 -9.63 -22.96
C ALA A 7 13.32 -8.55 -22.20
N SER A 8 13.17 -7.34 -22.76
CA SER A 8 12.41 -6.25 -22.18
C SER A 8 10.91 -6.57 -22.03
N LYS A 9 10.31 -7.26 -23.00
CA LYS A 9 8.88 -7.65 -22.95
C LYS A 9 8.58 -8.75 -21.93
N SER A 10 9.52 -9.65 -21.66
CA SER A 10 9.30 -10.75 -20.71
C SER A 10 9.32 -10.28 -19.25
N TRP A 11 10.20 -9.35 -18.89
CA TRP A 11 10.27 -8.77 -17.54
C TRP A 11 8.99 -7.98 -17.17
N HIS A 12 8.38 -7.26 -18.12
CA HIS A 12 7.10 -6.58 -17.90
C HIS A 12 5.94 -7.56 -17.65
N ARG A 13 6.06 -8.79 -18.14
CA ARG A 13 5.00 -9.80 -17.98
C ARG A 13 5.01 -10.46 -16.60
N TRP A 14 6.19 -10.66 -15.99
CA TRP A 14 6.34 -11.37 -14.71
C TRP A 14 6.65 -10.45 -13.52
N GLY A 15 7.22 -9.29 -13.76
CA GLY A 15 7.62 -8.36 -12.70
C GLY A 15 6.44 -7.88 -11.86
N GLU A 16 5.32 -7.56 -12.49
CA GLU A 16 4.12 -7.07 -11.81
C GLU A 16 3.46 -8.15 -10.92
N PRO A 17 3.20 -9.39 -11.40
CA PRO A 17 2.72 -10.48 -10.52
C PRO A 17 3.67 -10.82 -9.38
N ILE A 18 4.99 -10.83 -9.61
CA ILE A 18 5.98 -11.10 -8.55
C ILE A 18 5.94 -9.99 -7.50
N ALA A 19 5.94 -8.73 -7.91
CA ALA A 19 5.86 -7.60 -6.99
C ALA A 19 4.55 -7.62 -6.17
N ALA A 20 3.42 -7.91 -6.81
CA ALA A 20 2.13 -8.06 -6.15
C ALA A 20 2.13 -9.23 -5.16
N GLY A 21 2.67 -10.39 -5.54
CA GLY A 21 2.80 -11.55 -4.67
C GLY A 21 3.66 -11.28 -3.43
N LEU A 22 4.78 -10.56 -3.59
CA LEU A 22 5.63 -10.17 -2.46
C LEU A 22 4.92 -9.22 -1.50
N ASN A 23 4.16 -8.25 -2.02
CA ASN A 23 3.38 -7.35 -1.17
C ASN A 23 2.21 -8.08 -0.48
N LEU A 24 1.61 -9.07 -1.12
CA LEU A 24 0.60 -9.93 -0.48
C LEU A 24 1.22 -10.76 0.67
N LEU A 25 2.39 -11.37 0.43
CA LEU A 25 3.13 -12.10 1.46
C LEU A 25 3.52 -11.18 2.63
N TYR A 26 3.88 -9.93 2.34
CA TYR A 26 4.10 -8.93 3.38
C TYR A 26 2.84 -8.74 4.23
N THR A 27 1.67 -8.50 3.62
CA THR A 27 0.44 -8.23 4.36
C THR A 27 0.05 -9.43 5.22
N ILE A 28 0.14 -10.66 4.71
CA ILE A 28 -0.12 -11.88 5.47
C ILE A 28 0.87 -12.01 6.63
N GLY A 29 2.16 -11.82 6.40
CA GLY A 29 3.17 -11.92 7.46
C GLY A 29 3.05 -10.79 8.48
N TYR A 30 2.60 -9.60 8.08
CA TYR A 30 2.30 -8.50 8.99
C TYR A 30 1.14 -8.85 9.93
N LEU A 31 0.04 -9.41 9.41
CA LEU A 31 -1.08 -9.92 10.19
C LEU A 31 -0.66 -10.96 11.24
N GLN A 32 0.36 -11.74 10.93
CA GLN A 32 0.90 -12.78 11.80
C GLN A 32 2.00 -12.28 12.75
N GLY A 33 2.31 -11.00 12.76
CA GLY A 33 3.33 -10.41 13.63
C GLY A 33 4.78 -10.67 13.20
N HIS A 34 5.03 -11.06 11.93
CA HIS A 34 6.39 -11.39 11.49
C HIS A 34 7.16 -10.18 10.96
N ALA A 35 8.20 -9.76 11.68
CA ALA A 35 9.11 -8.70 11.24
C ALA A 35 9.75 -8.97 9.87
N THR A 36 10.05 -10.24 9.56
CA THR A 36 10.62 -10.63 8.26
C THR A 36 9.73 -10.33 7.06
N SER A 37 8.42 -10.13 7.28
CA SER A 37 7.48 -9.73 6.24
C SER A 37 7.86 -8.40 5.57
N PHE A 38 8.47 -7.48 6.32
CA PHE A 38 8.95 -6.20 5.78
C PHE A 38 10.03 -6.36 4.70
N LEU A 39 10.77 -7.47 4.67
CA LEU A 39 11.69 -7.78 3.57
C LEU A 39 10.92 -8.00 2.26
N CYS A 40 9.79 -8.70 2.32
CA CYS A 40 8.91 -8.88 1.18
C CYS A 40 8.34 -7.53 0.70
N ALA A 41 7.91 -6.66 1.63
CA ALA A 41 7.47 -5.30 1.31
C ALA A 41 8.56 -4.48 0.61
N GLY A 42 9.78 -4.50 1.13
CA GLY A 42 10.92 -3.78 0.56
C GLY A 42 11.24 -4.23 -0.87
N ILE A 43 11.38 -5.54 -1.09
CA ILE A 43 11.69 -6.11 -2.41
C ILE A 43 10.53 -5.84 -3.39
N GLY A 44 9.29 -6.07 -2.98
CA GLY A 44 8.10 -5.81 -3.79
C GLY A 44 7.98 -4.33 -4.18
N SER A 45 8.26 -3.41 -3.23
CA SER A 45 8.25 -1.97 -3.47
C SER A 45 9.35 -1.52 -4.44
N VAL A 46 10.56 -2.09 -4.37
CA VAL A 46 11.63 -1.83 -5.35
C VAL A 46 11.19 -2.23 -6.76
N LEU A 47 10.58 -3.42 -6.90
CA LEU A 47 10.07 -3.88 -8.19
C LEU A 47 8.97 -2.97 -8.73
N PHE A 48 8.00 -2.58 -7.91
CA PHE A 48 6.94 -1.64 -8.31
C PHE A 48 7.48 -0.26 -8.64
N ALA A 49 8.41 0.29 -7.83
CA ALA A 49 9.05 1.57 -8.13
C ALA A 49 9.72 1.55 -9.52
N TRP A 50 10.44 0.46 -9.83
CA TRP A 50 11.07 0.25 -11.13
C TRP A 50 10.04 0.14 -12.27
N ILE A 51 8.99 -0.66 -12.10
CA ILE A 51 7.92 -0.83 -13.10
C ILE A 51 7.22 0.50 -13.38
N CYS A 52 6.83 1.24 -12.33
CA CYS A 52 6.20 2.55 -12.46
C CYS A 52 7.13 3.56 -13.14
N TRP A 53 8.42 3.55 -12.83
CA TRP A 53 9.40 4.40 -13.48
C TRP A 53 9.49 4.14 -14.97
N GLN A 54 9.54 2.86 -15.39
CA GLN A 54 9.59 2.47 -16.80
C GLN A 54 8.30 2.85 -17.57
N ARG A 55 7.17 2.86 -16.87
CA ARG A 55 5.87 3.28 -17.43
C ARG A 55 5.64 4.80 -17.37
N HIS A 56 6.63 5.57 -16.97
CA HIS A 56 6.54 7.03 -16.78
C HIS A 56 5.52 7.48 -15.71
N LEU A 57 5.11 6.59 -14.82
CA LEU A 57 4.25 6.86 -13.68
C LEU A 57 5.09 7.40 -12.51
N ARG A 58 5.49 8.68 -12.60
CA ARG A 58 6.46 9.28 -11.67
C ARG A 58 5.93 9.39 -10.25
N ALA A 59 4.64 9.75 -10.08
CA ALA A 59 4.02 9.89 -8.77
C ALA A 59 3.92 8.54 -8.06
N GLU A 60 3.48 7.50 -8.76
CA GLU A 60 3.40 6.12 -8.25
C GLU A 60 4.80 5.59 -7.92
N SER A 61 5.79 5.86 -8.78
CA SER A 61 7.17 5.47 -8.48
C SER A 61 7.69 6.13 -7.20
N ALA A 62 7.40 7.42 -6.99
CA ALA A 62 7.76 8.13 -5.76
C ALA A 62 7.07 7.55 -4.52
N LEU A 63 5.80 7.14 -4.64
CA LEU A 63 5.07 6.47 -3.57
C LEU A 63 5.73 5.12 -3.20
N TRP A 64 6.15 4.33 -4.19
CA TRP A 64 6.86 3.08 -3.94
C TRP A 64 8.24 3.29 -3.32
N LEU A 65 8.96 4.37 -3.66
CA LEU A 65 10.19 4.74 -2.96
C LEU A 65 9.93 5.08 -1.49
N PHE A 66 8.83 5.77 -1.20
CA PHE A 66 8.40 6.00 0.18
C PHE A 66 8.12 4.68 0.91
N TYR A 67 7.43 3.71 0.29
CA TYR A 67 7.19 2.39 0.89
C TYR A 67 8.46 1.57 1.11
N ILE A 68 9.51 1.73 0.31
CA ILE A 68 10.83 1.15 0.60
C ILE A 68 11.36 1.69 1.94
N GLY A 69 11.29 3.02 2.15
CA GLY A 69 11.68 3.64 3.42
C GLY A 69 10.88 3.11 4.59
N LEU A 70 9.55 2.96 4.43
CA LEU A 70 8.67 2.38 5.45
C LEU A 70 9.00 0.91 5.75
N ALA A 71 9.33 0.11 4.74
CA ALA A 71 9.71 -1.29 4.93
C ALA A 71 11.01 -1.41 5.73
N VAL A 72 12.00 -0.56 5.45
CA VAL A 72 13.24 -0.50 6.23
C VAL A 72 12.95 -0.08 7.67
N TYR A 73 12.19 0.98 7.87
CA TYR A 73 11.83 1.45 9.21
C TYR A 73 11.03 0.40 9.98
N GLY A 74 10.01 -0.20 9.37
CA GLY A 74 9.19 -1.24 9.99
C GLY A 74 10.01 -2.45 10.40
N TYR A 75 10.92 -2.93 9.54
CA TYR A 75 11.80 -4.05 9.87
C TYR A 75 12.63 -3.78 11.14
N TRP A 76 13.21 -2.59 11.26
CA TRP A 76 14.03 -2.24 12.43
C TRP A 76 13.17 -1.98 13.68
N SER A 77 12.00 -1.37 13.52
CA SER A 77 11.12 -1.02 14.64
C SER A 77 10.49 -2.24 15.32
N VAL A 78 10.29 -3.32 14.56
CA VAL A 78 9.56 -4.53 15.03
C VAL A 78 10.49 -5.59 15.63
N GLN A 79 11.82 -5.49 15.47
CA GLN A 79 12.75 -6.53 15.89
C GLN A 79 12.73 -6.85 17.39
N GLU A 80 12.28 -5.93 18.24
CA GLU A 80 12.34 -6.11 19.68
C GLU A 80 11.06 -6.68 20.27
N THR A 81 9.89 -6.23 19.89
CA THR A 81 8.60 -6.74 20.37
C THR A 81 7.43 -6.32 19.48
N TRP A 82 6.65 -7.29 19.03
CA TRP A 82 5.35 -7.02 18.44
C TRP A 82 4.36 -6.72 19.58
N PRO A 83 3.65 -5.56 19.57
CA PRO A 83 2.74 -5.23 20.64
C PRO A 83 1.51 -6.16 20.63
N ASP A 84 1.21 -6.74 21.79
CA ASP A 84 0.01 -7.54 22.02
C ASP A 84 -0.56 -7.18 23.41
N PRO A 85 -1.78 -6.64 23.52
CA PRO A 85 -2.65 -6.24 22.40
C PRO A 85 -2.14 -5.03 21.62
N LEU A 86 -2.61 -4.86 20.37
CA LEU A 86 -2.29 -3.68 19.58
C LEU A 86 -2.82 -2.41 20.27
N PRO A 87 -2.04 -1.31 20.27
CA PRO A 87 -2.49 -0.05 20.84
C PRO A 87 -3.68 0.54 20.07
N VAL A 88 -4.55 1.23 20.78
CA VAL A 88 -5.72 1.96 20.27
C VAL A 88 -5.46 3.45 20.38
N ALA A 89 -5.64 4.21 19.30
CA ALA A 89 -5.43 5.64 19.32
C ALA A 89 -6.66 6.41 19.88
N SER A 90 -6.41 7.62 20.39
CA SER A 90 -7.52 8.46 20.86
C SER A 90 -8.39 8.97 19.70
N LEU A 91 -9.68 9.17 19.95
CA LEU A 91 -10.59 9.77 18.97
C LEU A 91 -10.11 11.14 18.47
N GLN A 92 -9.45 11.92 19.37
CA GLN A 92 -8.87 13.21 19.02
C GLN A 92 -7.73 13.05 17.99
N ALA A 93 -6.87 12.05 18.16
CA ALA A 93 -5.77 11.79 17.24
C ALA A 93 -6.30 11.37 15.84
N HIS A 94 -7.35 10.54 15.79
CA HIS A 94 -8.03 10.21 14.53
C HIS A 94 -8.69 11.43 13.88
N ALA A 95 -9.39 12.26 14.66
CA ALA A 95 -10.00 13.49 14.15
C ALA A 95 -8.97 14.44 13.52
N ILE A 96 -7.81 14.61 14.18
CA ILE A 96 -6.70 15.41 13.65
C ILE A 96 -6.14 14.79 12.36
N SER A 97 -5.91 13.48 12.34
CA SER A 97 -5.40 12.77 11.15
C SER A 97 -6.37 12.90 9.97
N ILE A 98 -7.66 12.76 10.20
CA ILE A 98 -8.70 12.91 9.17
C ILE A 98 -8.74 14.36 8.67
N ALA A 99 -8.69 15.35 9.56
CA ALA A 99 -8.68 16.76 9.17
C ALA A 99 -7.46 17.11 8.30
N ILE A 100 -6.26 16.66 8.71
CA ILE A 100 -5.02 16.81 7.92
C ILE A 100 -5.17 16.09 6.57
N GLY A 101 -5.73 14.88 6.58
CA GLY A 101 -5.98 14.09 5.38
C GLY A 101 -6.89 14.79 4.39
N LEU A 102 -8.03 15.31 4.85
CA LEU A 102 -8.98 16.05 4.01
C LEU A 102 -8.34 17.31 3.41
N ALA A 103 -7.62 18.09 4.22
CA ALA A 103 -6.91 19.27 3.75
C ALA A 103 -5.85 18.91 2.67
N SER A 104 -5.04 17.88 2.94
CA SER A 104 -4.01 17.39 2.03
C SER A 104 -4.62 16.83 0.74
N TRP A 105 -5.72 16.09 0.83
CA TRP A 105 -6.46 15.56 -0.31
C TRP A 105 -6.91 16.68 -1.26
N ILE A 106 -7.53 17.75 -0.72
CA ILE A 106 -7.97 18.90 -1.51
C ILE A 106 -6.78 19.54 -2.25
N VAL A 107 -5.67 19.75 -1.55
CA VAL A 107 -4.45 20.36 -2.14
C VAL A 107 -3.88 19.47 -3.25
N VAL A 108 -3.69 18.16 -2.98
CA VAL A 108 -3.12 17.22 -3.95
C VAL A 108 -4.05 17.05 -5.16
N ALA A 109 -5.37 16.92 -4.95
CA ALA A 109 -6.34 16.83 -6.04
C ALA A 109 -6.31 18.08 -6.93
N HIS A 110 -6.21 19.26 -6.33
CA HIS A 110 -6.08 20.51 -7.07
C HIS A 110 -4.79 20.59 -7.90
N LEU A 111 -3.66 20.18 -7.31
CA LEU A 111 -2.38 20.13 -8.02
C LEU A 111 -2.40 19.14 -9.19
N LEU A 112 -2.96 17.94 -8.98
CA LEU A 112 -3.10 16.93 -10.04
C LEU A 112 -3.99 17.42 -11.17
N THR A 113 -5.08 18.11 -10.86
CA THR A 113 -5.97 18.73 -11.85
C THR A 113 -5.25 19.80 -12.66
N ARG A 114 -4.52 20.71 -12.00
CA ARG A 114 -3.77 21.78 -12.68
C ARG A 114 -2.66 21.28 -13.59
N THR A 115 -1.99 20.21 -13.19
CA THR A 115 -0.88 19.65 -13.96
C THR A 115 -1.32 18.74 -15.11
N GLY A 116 -2.61 18.37 -15.16
CA GLY A 116 -3.16 17.44 -16.15
C GLY A 116 -2.57 16.03 -16.08
N ARG A 117 -1.90 15.67 -14.97
CA ARG A 117 -1.16 14.41 -14.83
C ARG A 117 -2.03 13.22 -14.43
N SER A 118 -3.29 13.44 -14.13
CA SER A 118 -4.22 12.39 -13.74
C SER A 118 -5.56 12.55 -14.44
N ALA A 119 -6.11 11.44 -14.91
CA ALA A 119 -7.47 11.38 -15.45
C ALA A 119 -8.55 11.38 -14.34
N LEU A 120 -8.19 10.99 -13.12
CA LEU A 120 -9.07 10.90 -11.96
C LEU A 120 -8.42 11.54 -10.72
N PRO A 121 -8.11 12.86 -10.76
CA PRO A 121 -7.25 13.50 -9.77
C PRO A 121 -7.80 13.42 -8.33
N GLY A 122 -9.13 13.43 -8.16
CA GLY A 122 -9.74 13.30 -6.83
C GLY A 122 -9.52 11.92 -6.22
N LEU A 123 -9.68 10.85 -7.00
CA LEU A 123 -9.46 9.48 -6.52
C LEU A 123 -7.98 9.19 -6.28
N ASP A 124 -7.10 9.63 -7.19
CA ASP A 124 -5.65 9.47 -7.04
C ASP A 124 -5.13 10.19 -5.79
N ALA A 125 -5.57 11.42 -5.58
CA ALA A 125 -5.20 12.17 -4.38
C ALA A 125 -5.72 11.50 -3.11
N PHE A 126 -6.96 11.00 -3.13
CA PHE A 126 -7.56 10.32 -1.98
C PHE A 126 -6.78 9.07 -1.61
N THR A 127 -6.54 8.18 -2.58
CA THR A 127 -5.79 6.94 -2.32
C THR A 127 -4.37 7.23 -1.88
N THR A 128 -3.67 8.20 -2.50
CA THR A 128 -2.30 8.57 -2.11
C THR A 128 -2.24 9.13 -0.68
N VAL A 129 -3.04 10.14 -0.36
CA VAL A 129 -3.02 10.77 0.96
C VAL A 129 -3.53 9.81 2.03
N GLY A 130 -4.60 9.07 1.74
CA GLY A 130 -5.13 8.06 2.64
C GLY A 130 -4.11 6.99 2.97
N SER A 131 -3.41 6.45 1.96
CA SER A 131 -2.36 5.44 2.16
C SER A 131 -1.21 5.96 3.04
N LEU A 132 -0.81 7.22 2.92
CA LEU A 132 0.21 7.81 3.80
C LEU A 132 -0.25 7.85 5.26
N ILE A 133 -1.52 8.21 5.52
CA ILE A 133 -2.09 8.24 6.88
C ILE A 133 -2.23 6.82 7.42
N ALA A 134 -2.78 5.90 6.65
CA ALA A 134 -2.91 4.50 7.05
C ALA A 134 -1.55 3.86 7.37
N SER A 135 -0.53 4.14 6.53
CA SER A 135 0.85 3.69 6.77
C SER A 135 1.45 4.26 8.05
N TYR A 136 1.17 5.53 8.35
CA TYR A 136 1.60 6.13 9.62
C TYR A 136 1.02 5.38 10.82
N TRP A 137 -0.30 5.13 10.85
CA TRP A 137 -0.94 4.39 11.92
C TRP A 137 -0.49 2.93 11.99
N MET A 138 -0.25 2.30 10.85
CA MET A 138 0.30 0.95 10.76
C MET A 138 1.69 0.86 11.41
N LEU A 139 2.57 1.85 11.19
CA LEU A 139 3.90 1.89 11.80
C LEU A 139 3.87 2.17 13.30
N GLN A 140 2.80 2.78 13.80
CA GLN A 140 2.54 2.93 15.23
C GLN A 140 1.86 1.69 15.83
N PHE A 141 1.64 0.65 15.03
CA PHE A 141 0.91 -0.58 15.40
C PHE A 141 -0.52 -0.34 15.90
N VAL A 142 -1.10 0.82 15.58
CA VAL A 142 -2.45 1.18 16.00
C VAL A 142 -3.47 0.31 15.26
N GLN A 143 -4.33 -0.39 16.01
CA GLN A 143 -5.29 -1.35 15.45
C GLN A 143 -6.22 -0.72 14.42
N GLU A 144 -6.63 0.53 14.63
CA GLU A 144 -7.54 1.24 13.73
C GLU A 144 -6.92 1.54 12.35
N ASN A 145 -5.63 1.27 12.13
CA ASN A 145 -5.04 1.37 10.79
C ASN A 145 -5.80 0.52 9.75
N TRP A 146 -6.34 -0.63 10.17
CA TRP A 146 -7.11 -1.52 9.31
C TRP A 146 -8.38 -0.87 8.76
N LEU A 147 -9.07 -0.04 9.57
CA LEU A 147 -10.24 0.71 9.11
C LEU A 147 -9.88 1.72 8.02
N TYR A 148 -8.72 2.37 8.12
CA TYR A 148 -8.22 3.26 7.07
C TYR A 148 -7.96 2.47 5.79
N TRP A 149 -7.29 1.30 5.87
CA TRP A 149 -7.02 0.47 4.71
C TRP A 149 -8.30 -0.03 4.04
N ILE A 150 -9.31 -0.48 4.79
CA ILE A 150 -10.61 -0.89 4.23
C ILE A 150 -11.20 0.22 3.36
N VAL A 151 -11.25 1.46 3.85
CA VAL A 151 -11.82 2.60 3.10
C VAL A 151 -10.99 2.93 1.87
N ILE A 152 -9.67 2.93 1.99
CA ILE A 152 -8.75 3.26 0.90
C ILE A 152 -8.81 2.21 -0.21
N ASP A 153 -8.80 0.94 0.15
CA ASP A 153 -8.82 -0.18 -0.79
C ASP A 153 -10.13 -0.23 -1.58
N ILE A 154 -11.28 0.04 -0.93
CA ILE A 154 -12.58 0.16 -1.63
C ILE A 154 -12.52 1.25 -2.70
N VAL A 155 -11.92 2.41 -2.39
CA VAL A 155 -11.75 3.49 -3.37
C VAL A 155 -10.75 3.09 -4.46
N ALA A 156 -9.67 2.40 -4.09
CA ALA A 156 -8.69 1.89 -5.04
C ALA A 156 -9.28 0.84 -5.99
N ILE A 157 -10.16 -0.05 -5.52
CA ILE A 157 -10.90 -0.98 -6.38
C ILE A 157 -11.66 -0.21 -7.47
N ALA A 158 -12.42 0.83 -7.07
CA ALA A 158 -13.17 1.65 -8.02
C ALA A 158 -12.25 2.40 -9.01
N LEU A 159 -11.12 2.91 -8.53
CA LEU A 159 -10.12 3.61 -9.33
C LEU A 159 -9.51 2.68 -10.39
N TYR A 160 -9.04 1.52 -9.97
CA TYR A 160 -8.39 0.54 -10.84
C TYR A 160 -9.37 -0.07 -11.84
N TRP A 161 -10.60 -0.33 -11.41
CA TRP A 161 -11.68 -0.77 -12.30
C TRP A 161 -11.95 0.24 -13.42
N LYS A 162 -12.11 1.53 -13.08
CA LYS A 162 -12.32 2.60 -14.06
C LYS A 162 -11.16 2.76 -15.05
N ARG A 163 -9.95 2.34 -14.66
CA ARG A 163 -8.76 2.35 -15.51
C ARG A 163 -8.58 1.07 -16.35
N GLY A 164 -9.47 0.09 -16.23
CA GLY A 164 -9.35 -1.21 -16.89
C GLY A 164 -8.23 -2.08 -16.32
N LEU A 165 -7.72 -1.76 -15.12
CA LEU A 165 -6.67 -2.50 -14.42
C LEU A 165 -7.29 -3.56 -13.50
N TYR A 166 -7.95 -4.55 -14.09
CA TYR A 166 -8.76 -5.52 -13.35
C TYR A 166 -7.96 -6.39 -12.37
N TRP A 167 -6.71 -6.74 -12.69
CA TRP A 167 -5.83 -7.47 -11.76
C TRP A 167 -5.48 -6.64 -10.52
N GLY A 168 -5.22 -5.35 -10.72
CA GLY A 168 -5.03 -4.43 -9.61
C GLY A 168 -6.29 -4.29 -8.75
N ALA A 169 -7.47 -4.17 -9.36
CA ALA A 169 -8.74 -4.15 -8.63
C ALA A 169 -8.94 -5.44 -7.82
N ALA A 170 -8.65 -6.62 -8.40
CA ALA A 170 -8.71 -7.90 -7.69
C ALA A 170 -7.74 -7.96 -6.51
N LEU A 171 -6.51 -7.42 -6.65
CA LEU A 171 -5.54 -7.33 -5.56
C LEU A 171 -6.07 -6.47 -4.41
N PHE A 172 -6.67 -5.30 -4.70
CA PHE A 172 -7.28 -4.46 -3.67
C PHE A 172 -8.51 -5.12 -3.01
N CYS A 173 -9.26 -5.96 -3.72
CA CYS A 173 -10.28 -6.80 -3.09
C CYS A 173 -9.66 -7.75 -2.05
N LEU A 174 -8.53 -8.39 -2.37
CA LEU A 174 -7.83 -9.25 -1.41
C LEU A 174 -7.29 -8.44 -0.23
N TYR A 175 -6.73 -7.25 -0.46
CA TYR A 175 -6.27 -6.38 0.62
C TYR A 175 -7.41 -5.92 1.52
N THR A 176 -8.58 -5.60 0.97
CA THR A 176 -9.78 -5.30 1.76
C THR A 176 -10.17 -6.47 2.67
N LEU A 177 -10.14 -7.70 2.14
CA LEU A 177 -10.43 -8.90 2.95
C LEU A 177 -9.40 -9.10 4.06
N LEU A 178 -8.11 -8.92 3.78
CA LEU A 178 -7.04 -9.00 4.78
C LEU A 178 -7.14 -7.86 5.81
N ALA A 179 -7.55 -6.66 5.41
CA ALA A 179 -7.77 -5.56 6.34
C ALA A 179 -8.99 -5.81 7.25
N ILE A 180 -10.05 -6.43 6.74
CA ILE A 180 -11.20 -6.88 7.55
C ILE A 180 -10.74 -7.96 8.54
N GLU A 181 -9.94 -8.90 8.10
CA GLU A 181 -9.35 -9.93 8.95
C GLU A 181 -8.52 -9.30 10.09
N GLY A 182 -7.60 -8.37 9.74
CA GLY A 182 -6.76 -7.68 10.71
C GLY A 182 -7.54 -6.81 11.72
N TRP A 183 -8.73 -6.32 11.35
CA TRP A 183 -9.60 -5.58 12.26
C TRP A 183 -10.32 -6.49 13.24
N PHE A 184 -10.85 -7.63 12.77
CA PHE A 184 -11.70 -8.52 13.57
C PHE A 184 -10.93 -9.68 14.20
N ASP A 185 -9.65 -9.89 13.83
CA ASP A 185 -8.82 -11.02 14.29
C ASP A 185 -9.56 -12.38 14.15
N LEU A 186 -10.09 -12.61 12.94
CA LEU A 186 -10.95 -13.76 12.64
C LEU A 186 -10.16 -15.07 12.51
N ILE A 187 -8.89 -14.98 12.14
CA ILE A 187 -8.01 -16.12 11.91
C ILE A 187 -6.97 -16.13 13.03
N PRO A 188 -7.11 -16.99 14.05
CA PRO A 188 -6.12 -17.06 15.10
C PRO A 188 -4.75 -17.38 14.52
N PRO A 189 -3.65 -16.82 15.09
CA PRO A 189 -2.31 -17.12 14.64
C PRO A 189 -2.10 -18.64 14.63
N GLY A 190 -1.79 -19.16 13.44
CA GLY A 190 -1.66 -20.60 13.25
C GLY A 190 -0.39 -21.14 13.90
N PRO A 191 -0.34 -22.43 14.27
CA PRO A 191 0.86 -23.07 14.82
C PRO A 191 1.99 -23.27 13.79
N TRP A 192 1.87 -22.66 12.61
CA TRP A 192 2.76 -22.86 11.45
C TRP A 192 3.93 -21.91 11.39
N LEU A 193 4.10 -21.06 12.40
CA LEU A 193 5.09 -19.97 12.34
C LEU A 193 5.92 -19.91 13.61
#